data_ba3c19af865d8b6f76910f55b8d24d31
#
_entry.id   ba3c19af865d8b6f76910f55b8d24d31
#
_cell.length_a   1.000
_cell.length_b   1.000
_cell.length_c   1.000
_cell.angle_alpha   90.00
_cell.angle_beta   90.00
_cell.angle_gamma   90.00
#
_symmetry.space_group_name_H-M   'P 1'
#
loop_
_entity.id
_entity.type
_entity.pdbx_description
1 polymer ?
#
loop_
_entity_poly.entity_id
_entity_poly.type
_entity_poly.pdbx_seq_one_letter_code
_entity_poly.pdbx_strand_id
1 'polypeptide(L)'
;MKTFARVLLVGTMLLARCAWAAEPSPVAFAKSVVSERGSQTFATVSYPDRNLIVEFRLEPYSAGKATALRAFGEITKKIAPGVFSQFPKIRSVELIGNLALHDKRGNETVDRAVMAKFSKATAATIKWDDVDPANVVEIADKHWILPELAADKK
;
A
#
# COMPACT_ATOMS: atom_id res chain seq x y z
N MET A 1 -48.03 -49.80 -39.14
CA MET A 1 -47.66 -49.47 -37.76
C MET A 1 -46.45 -48.56 -37.80
N LYS A 2 -46.61 -47.26 -37.47
CA LYS A 2 -45.56 -46.24 -37.55
C LYS A 2 -45.18 -45.85 -36.12
N THR A 3 -43.99 -46.20 -35.67
CA THR A 3 -43.46 -45.94 -34.35
C THR A 3 -42.78 -44.57 -34.33
N PHE A 4 -43.32 -43.60 -33.60
CA PHE A 4 -42.73 -42.27 -33.40
C PHE A 4 -41.71 -42.35 -32.26
N ALA A 5 -40.44 -42.14 -32.56
CA ALA A 5 -39.39 -41.94 -31.60
C ALA A 5 -39.40 -40.46 -31.14
N ARG A 6 -39.70 -40.24 -29.85
CA ARG A 6 -39.57 -38.93 -29.19
C ARG A 6 -38.11 -38.72 -28.76
N VAL A 7 -37.44 -37.79 -29.42
CA VAL A 7 -36.12 -37.32 -28.98
C VAL A 7 -36.34 -36.27 -27.89
N LEU A 8 -35.92 -36.58 -26.68
CA LEU A 8 -35.91 -35.66 -25.53
C LEU A 8 -34.63 -34.83 -25.56
N LEU A 9 -34.76 -33.58 -25.96
CA LEU A 9 -33.63 -32.62 -25.97
C LEU A 9 -33.47 -32.05 -24.55
N VAL A 10 -32.54 -32.59 -23.77
CA VAL A 10 -32.16 -32.04 -22.45
C VAL A 10 -31.25 -30.85 -22.69
N GLY A 11 -31.83 -29.65 -22.64
CA GLY A 11 -31.09 -28.41 -22.68
C GLY A 11 -30.37 -28.16 -21.34
N THR A 12 -29.08 -28.44 -21.30
CA THR A 12 -28.22 -28.05 -20.17
C THR A 12 -27.99 -26.54 -20.27
N MET A 13 -28.75 -25.76 -19.49
CA MET A 13 -28.43 -24.35 -19.22
C MET A 13 -27.14 -24.28 -18.42
N LEU A 14 -26.02 -24.01 -19.09
CA LEU A 14 -24.81 -23.53 -18.43
C LEU A 14 -25.08 -22.11 -17.91
N LEU A 15 -25.42 -22.00 -16.63
CA LEU A 15 -25.37 -20.74 -15.91
C LEU A 15 -23.89 -20.33 -15.78
N ALA A 16 -23.39 -19.55 -16.75
CA ALA A 16 -22.15 -18.83 -16.61
C ALA A 16 -22.31 -17.85 -15.44
N ARG A 17 -21.86 -18.26 -14.26
CA ARG A 17 -21.63 -17.34 -13.14
C ARG A 17 -20.53 -16.38 -13.58
N CYS A 18 -20.89 -15.22 -14.11
CA CYS A 18 -20.00 -14.08 -14.18
C CYS A 18 -19.65 -13.73 -12.72
N ALA A 19 -18.54 -14.26 -12.24
CA ALA A 19 -17.90 -13.72 -11.05
C ALA A 19 -17.56 -12.27 -11.38
N TRP A 20 -18.34 -11.33 -10.90
CA TRP A 20 -17.96 -9.92 -10.88
C TRP A 20 -16.70 -9.84 -10.02
N ALA A 21 -15.55 -9.85 -10.66
CA ALA A 21 -14.33 -9.41 -10.03
C ALA A 21 -14.59 -7.96 -9.61
N ALA A 22 -14.59 -7.70 -8.31
CA ALA A 22 -14.71 -6.35 -7.79
C ALA A 22 -13.67 -5.47 -8.49
N GLU A 23 -14.10 -4.33 -9.05
CA GLU A 23 -13.16 -3.42 -9.69
C GLU A 23 -12.02 -3.10 -8.71
N PRO A 24 -10.76 -3.15 -9.17
CA PRO A 24 -9.63 -2.87 -8.31
C PRO A 24 -9.77 -1.44 -7.76
N SER A 25 -9.86 -1.34 -6.43
CA SER A 25 -9.92 -0.04 -5.77
C SER A 25 -8.52 0.36 -5.28
N PRO A 26 -8.19 1.67 -5.23
CA PRO A 26 -6.90 2.12 -4.72
C PRO A 26 -6.67 1.67 -3.27
N VAL A 27 -7.75 1.54 -2.49
CA VAL A 27 -7.72 1.04 -1.12
C VAL A 27 -7.34 -0.44 -1.08
N ALA A 28 -7.96 -1.27 -1.92
CA ALA A 28 -7.66 -2.70 -1.98
C ALA A 28 -6.23 -2.96 -2.46
N PHE A 29 -5.78 -2.21 -3.48
CA PHE A 29 -4.41 -2.27 -3.97
C PHE A 29 -3.39 -1.93 -2.88
N ALA A 30 -3.56 -0.79 -2.19
CA ALA A 30 -2.63 -0.39 -1.14
C ALA A 30 -2.59 -1.41 0.02
N LYS A 31 -3.74 -1.94 0.42
CA LYS A 31 -3.83 -3.00 1.43
C LYS A 31 -3.09 -4.27 1.02
N SER A 32 -3.21 -4.71 -0.23
CA SER A 32 -2.50 -5.91 -0.70
C SER A 32 -0.99 -5.74 -0.63
N VAL A 33 -0.46 -4.59 -1.08
CA VAL A 33 0.98 -4.31 -1.03
C VAL A 33 1.53 -4.31 0.39
N VAL A 34 0.79 -3.73 1.35
CA VAL A 34 1.21 -3.72 2.76
C VAL A 34 1.16 -5.13 3.35
N SER A 35 0.12 -5.92 3.02
CA SER A 35 -0.06 -7.27 3.55
C SER A 35 0.98 -8.27 3.05
N GLU A 36 1.44 -8.14 1.81
CA GLU A 36 2.47 -9.00 1.21
C GLU A 36 3.79 -9.02 1.99
N ARG A 37 4.07 -7.98 2.75
CA ARG A 37 5.30 -7.85 3.53
C ARG A 37 5.23 -8.43 4.95
N GLY A 38 4.18 -9.19 5.28
CA GLY A 38 4.04 -9.83 6.58
C GLY A 38 3.84 -8.85 7.74
N SER A 39 3.74 -7.58 7.43
CA SER A 39 3.37 -6.54 8.37
C SER A 39 1.96 -6.83 8.86
N GLN A 40 1.83 -7.48 10.01
CA GLN A 40 0.54 -7.67 10.72
C GLN A 40 -0.01 -6.30 11.07
N THR A 41 -0.80 -5.68 10.16
CA THR A 41 -0.90 -4.29 10.37
C THR A 41 -2.15 -3.71 9.87
N PHE A 42 -2.66 -3.00 10.75
CA PHE A 42 -3.68 -2.01 10.56
C PHE A 42 -3.23 -1.00 9.48
N ALA A 43 -3.34 -1.37 8.22
CA ALA A 43 -3.29 -0.39 7.17
C ALA A 43 -4.64 0.31 7.17
N THR A 44 -4.72 1.46 7.80
CA THR A 44 -5.85 2.35 7.58
C THR A 44 -5.64 2.99 6.22
N VAL A 45 -6.53 2.70 5.29
CA VAL A 45 -6.49 3.32 3.97
C VAL A 45 -7.74 4.15 3.81
N SER A 46 -7.57 5.44 3.64
CA SER A 46 -8.64 6.39 3.38
C SER A 46 -8.42 7.10 2.03
N TYR A 47 -9.51 7.58 1.45
CA TYR A 47 -9.49 8.20 0.13
C TYR A 47 -10.33 9.49 0.10
N PRO A 48 -9.94 10.54 0.86
CA PRO A 48 -10.61 11.82 0.80
C PRO A 48 -10.15 12.63 -0.43
N ASP A 49 -11.10 13.23 -1.15
CA ASP A 49 -10.85 14.22 -2.22
C ASP A 49 -9.77 13.82 -3.24
N ARG A 50 -9.75 12.55 -3.66
CA ARG A 50 -8.75 11.99 -4.60
C ARG A 50 -7.32 11.97 -4.03
N ASN A 51 -7.18 12.00 -2.72
CA ASN A 51 -5.91 11.80 -2.03
C ASN A 51 -5.95 10.44 -1.33
N LEU A 52 -5.03 9.56 -1.66
CA LEU A 52 -4.91 8.28 -0.98
C LEU A 52 -4.00 8.46 0.23
N ILE A 53 -4.50 8.10 1.40
CA ILE A 53 -3.72 8.08 2.64
C ILE A 53 -3.59 6.63 3.07
N VAL A 54 -2.36 6.17 3.23
CA VAL A 54 -2.01 4.80 3.64
C VAL A 54 -1.20 4.88 4.91
N GLU A 55 -1.79 4.41 5.99
CA GLU A 55 -1.13 4.33 7.28
C GLU A 55 -0.87 2.87 7.65
N PHE A 56 0.36 2.54 8.00
CA PHE A 56 0.77 1.18 8.31
C PHE A 56 1.84 1.12 9.38
N ARG A 57 1.95 -0.02 10.03
CA ARG A 57 2.96 -0.25 11.08
C ARG A 57 4.26 -0.71 10.42
N LEU A 58 5.37 -0.11 10.79
CA LEU A 58 6.70 -0.58 10.45
C LEU A 58 7.12 -1.70 11.42
N GLU A 59 7.90 -2.64 10.93
CA GLU A 59 8.43 -3.73 11.75
C GLU A 59 9.14 -3.20 13.02
N PRO A 60 9.08 -3.96 14.12
CA PRO A 60 9.57 -3.46 15.39
C PRO A 60 11.07 -3.12 15.36
N TYR A 61 11.43 -2.17 16.18
CA TYR A 61 12.71 -1.48 16.35
C TYR A 61 13.96 -2.38 16.54
N SER A 62 13.79 -3.68 16.78
CA SER A 62 14.88 -4.64 16.99
C SER A 62 15.88 -4.71 15.82
N ALA A 63 15.48 -4.26 14.65
CA ALA A 63 16.31 -4.25 13.43
C ALA A 63 17.02 -2.91 13.17
N GLY A 64 16.83 -1.88 14.01
CA GLY A 64 17.47 -0.57 13.89
C GLY A 64 16.73 0.42 12.99
N LYS A 65 17.07 1.70 13.14
CA LYS A 65 16.42 2.85 12.51
C LYS A 65 16.55 2.85 10.97
N ALA A 66 17.71 2.51 10.46
CA ALA A 66 17.95 2.42 9.01
C ALA A 66 17.04 1.37 8.36
N THR A 67 16.75 0.28 9.06
CA THR A 67 15.84 -0.77 8.59
C THR A 67 14.42 -0.27 8.50
N ALA A 68 13.95 0.55 9.45
CA ALA A 68 12.61 1.13 9.41
C ALA A 68 12.42 2.07 8.21
N LEU A 69 13.39 2.96 7.92
CA LEU A 69 13.35 3.84 6.75
C LEU A 69 13.40 3.05 5.45
N ARG A 70 14.24 2.02 5.37
CA ARG A 70 14.30 1.14 4.20
C ARG A 70 12.99 0.38 3.99
N ALA A 71 12.39 -0.19 5.04
CA ALA A 71 11.10 -0.88 4.96
C ALA A 71 9.98 0.05 4.50
N PHE A 72 9.94 1.29 5.03
CA PHE A 72 9.02 2.33 4.57
C PHE A 72 9.20 2.63 3.08
N GLY A 73 10.44 2.83 2.65
CA GLY A 73 10.76 3.13 1.26
C GLY A 73 10.40 2.00 0.30
N GLU A 74 10.62 0.76 0.68
CA GLU A 74 10.24 -0.41 -0.13
C GLU A 74 8.73 -0.50 -0.37
N ILE A 75 7.92 -0.21 0.65
CA ILE A 75 6.47 -0.16 0.53
C ILE A 75 6.07 1.03 -0.35
N THR A 76 6.69 2.20 -0.13
CA THR A 76 6.43 3.42 -0.90
C THR A 76 6.73 3.24 -2.39
N LYS A 77 7.87 2.61 -2.74
CA LYS A 77 8.26 2.29 -4.12
C LYS A 77 7.26 1.41 -4.86
N LYS A 78 6.48 0.61 -4.16
CA LYS A 78 5.42 -0.20 -4.76
C LYS A 78 4.08 0.55 -4.82
N ILE A 79 3.71 1.23 -3.74
CA ILE A 79 2.40 1.89 -3.65
C ILE A 79 2.33 3.12 -4.54
N ALA A 80 3.28 4.05 -4.46
CA ALA A 80 3.16 5.33 -5.15
C ALA A 80 3.08 5.16 -6.68
N PRO A 81 4.03 4.50 -7.37
CA PRO A 81 3.92 4.31 -8.83
C PRO A 81 2.74 3.44 -9.21
N GLY A 82 2.44 2.37 -8.46
CA GLY A 82 1.34 1.47 -8.76
C GLY A 82 -0.02 2.15 -8.68
N VAL A 83 -0.22 3.01 -7.67
CA VAL A 83 -1.45 3.79 -7.50
C VAL A 83 -1.63 4.78 -8.65
N PHE A 84 -0.63 5.57 -8.99
CA PHE A 84 -0.76 6.56 -10.07
C PHE A 84 -0.92 5.93 -11.45
N SER A 85 -0.35 4.75 -11.67
CA SER A 85 -0.50 3.99 -12.91
C SER A 85 -1.91 3.40 -13.05
N GLN A 86 -2.42 2.76 -11.99
CA GLN A 86 -3.70 2.03 -12.06
C GLN A 86 -4.91 2.92 -11.80
N PHE A 87 -4.74 4.01 -11.04
CA PHE A 87 -5.83 4.90 -10.61
C PHE A 87 -5.56 6.35 -11.02
N PRO A 88 -5.73 6.70 -12.30
CA PRO A 88 -5.33 8.00 -12.86
C PRO A 88 -6.08 9.21 -12.24
N LYS A 89 -7.20 8.99 -11.56
CA LYS A 89 -7.97 10.04 -10.88
C LYS A 89 -7.35 10.47 -9.55
N ILE A 90 -6.40 9.70 -8.99
CA ILE A 90 -5.71 10.05 -7.76
C ILE A 90 -4.75 11.21 -8.02
N ARG A 91 -4.75 12.20 -7.14
CA ARG A 91 -3.92 13.41 -7.22
C ARG A 91 -2.67 13.32 -6.38
N SER A 92 -2.79 12.73 -5.19
CA SER A 92 -1.67 12.53 -4.28
C SER A 92 -1.78 11.24 -3.49
N VAL A 93 -0.64 10.71 -3.09
CA VAL A 93 -0.51 9.58 -2.18
C VAL A 93 0.29 10.03 -0.97
N GLU A 94 -0.26 9.83 0.22
CA GLU A 94 0.39 10.08 1.50
C GLU A 94 0.58 8.75 2.22
N LEU A 95 1.81 8.44 2.56
CA LEU A 95 2.17 7.24 3.29
C LEU A 95 2.65 7.63 4.68
N ILE A 96 2.16 6.90 5.69
CA ILE A 96 2.47 7.13 7.09
C ILE A 96 2.92 5.79 7.68
N GLY A 97 4.17 5.75 8.12
CA GLY A 97 4.74 4.62 8.83
C GLY A 97 4.74 4.87 10.33
N ASN A 98 4.12 3.96 11.08
CA ASN A 98 4.06 4.01 12.54
C ASN A 98 5.02 3.00 13.14
N LEU A 99 5.63 3.35 14.28
CA LEU A 99 6.47 2.46 15.07
C LEU A 99 5.88 2.25 16.46
N ALA A 100 6.09 1.05 16.97
CA ALA A 100 5.89 0.78 18.39
C ALA A 100 7.10 1.32 19.18
N LEU A 101 6.83 2.29 20.04
CA LEU A 101 7.82 2.88 20.93
C LEU A 101 7.58 2.38 22.35
N HIS A 102 8.64 2.04 23.05
CA HIS A 102 8.57 1.64 24.44
C HIS A 102 9.14 2.75 25.33
N ASP A 103 8.39 3.14 26.35
CA ASP A 103 8.91 4.04 27.36
C ASP A 103 9.88 3.30 28.32
N LYS A 104 10.52 4.06 29.22
CA LYS A 104 11.44 3.50 30.23
C LYS A 104 10.79 2.51 31.20
N ARG A 105 9.46 2.44 31.22
CA ARG A 105 8.68 1.52 32.07
C ARG A 105 8.17 0.31 31.31
N GLY A 106 8.49 0.22 29.99
CA GLY A 106 8.05 -0.86 29.12
C GLY A 106 6.65 -0.70 28.54
N ASN A 107 5.98 0.45 28.74
CA ASN A 107 4.70 0.70 28.10
C ASN A 107 4.90 0.93 26.61
N GLU A 108 4.10 0.24 25.79
CA GLU A 108 4.11 0.41 24.34
C GLU A 108 3.14 1.53 23.92
N THR A 109 3.64 2.45 23.09
CA THR A 109 2.84 3.41 22.35
C THR A 109 3.12 3.23 20.87
N VAL A 110 2.12 3.47 20.02
CA VAL A 110 2.30 3.43 18.55
C VAL A 110 2.21 4.87 18.07
N ASP A 111 3.34 5.38 17.59
CA ASP A 111 3.43 6.75 17.13
C ASP A 111 3.90 6.83 15.68
N ARG A 112 3.54 7.94 15.01
CA ARG A 112 4.01 8.23 13.67
C ARG A 112 5.52 8.40 13.69
N ALA A 113 6.20 7.66 12.83
CA ALA A 113 7.64 7.68 12.73
C ALA A 113 8.15 8.29 11.43
N VAL A 114 7.43 8.07 10.35
CA VAL A 114 7.78 8.54 9.01
C VAL A 114 6.53 8.96 8.27
N MET A 115 6.61 10.03 7.49
CA MET A 115 5.55 10.43 6.57
C MET A 115 6.17 10.91 5.27
N ALA A 116 5.58 10.52 4.14
CA ALA A 116 5.95 11.02 2.82
C ALA A 116 4.70 11.21 1.97
N LYS A 117 4.60 12.36 1.31
CA LYS A 117 3.50 12.68 0.40
C LYS A 117 4.03 12.98 -0.99
N PHE A 118 3.46 12.32 -1.97
CA PHE A 118 3.79 12.48 -3.38
C PHE A 118 2.58 12.99 -4.14
N SER A 119 2.76 14.05 -4.92
CA SER A 119 1.83 14.42 -5.97
C SER A 119 2.03 13.53 -7.19
N LYS A 120 1.02 13.43 -8.05
CA LYS A 120 1.14 12.72 -9.31
C LYS A 120 2.25 13.29 -10.19
N ALA A 121 2.44 14.62 -10.17
CA ALA A 121 3.47 15.30 -10.96
C ALA A 121 4.88 14.87 -10.50
N THR A 122 5.16 14.96 -9.21
CA THR A 122 6.44 14.53 -8.63
C THR A 122 6.70 13.05 -8.88
N ALA A 123 5.71 12.20 -8.62
CA ALA A 123 5.86 10.77 -8.82
C ALA A 123 6.20 10.38 -10.27
N ALA A 124 5.73 11.16 -11.25
CA ALA A 124 6.03 10.94 -12.67
C ALA A 124 7.48 11.25 -13.05
N THR A 125 8.20 12.06 -12.27
CA THR A 125 9.62 12.42 -12.52
C THR A 125 10.60 11.46 -11.86
N ILE A 126 10.12 10.62 -10.94
CA ILE A 126 10.96 9.71 -10.15
C ILE A 126 11.21 8.41 -10.94
N LYS A 127 12.47 8.04 -11.08
CA LYS A 127 12.88 6.72 -11.58
C LYS A 127 12.85 5.72 -10.40
N TRP A 128 11.68 5.20 -10.11
CA TRP A 128 11.43 4.41 -8.89
C TRP A 128 12.35 3.20 -8.74
N ASP A 129 12.78 2.58 -9.83
CA ASP A 129 13.67 1.43 -9.79
C ASP A 129 15.09 1.79 -9.31
N ASP A 130 15.54 3.02 -9.64
CA ASP A 130 16.90 3.50 -9.35
C ASP A 130 17.01 4.13 -7.94
N VAL A 131 15.89 4.44 -7.28
CA VAL A 131 15.90 5.08 -5.97
C VAL A 131 16.24 4.08 -4.86
N ASP A 132 17.23 4.39 -4.04
CA ASP A 132 17.46 3.62 -2.80
C ASP A 132 16.25 3.78 -1.86
N PRO A 133 15.65 2.69 -1.38
CA PRO A 133 14.51 2.76 -0.47
C PRO A 133 14.74 3.64 0.77
N ALA A 134 15.96 3.70 1.29
CA ALA A 134 16.29 4.55 2.44
C ALA A 134 16.15 6.06 2.15
N ASN A 135 16.23 6.46 0.88
CA ASN A 135 16.19 7.87 0.45
C ASN A 135 14.82 8.29 -0.10
N VAL A 136 13.88 7.37 -0.21
CA VAL A 136 12.53 7.65 -0.79
C VAL A 136 11.82 8.80 -0.09
N VAL A 137 12.00 8.94 1.22
CA VAL A 137 11.35 10.00 2.00
C VAL A 137 11.83 11.38 1.57
N GLU A 138 13.10 11.53 1.21
CA GLU A 138 13.73 12.83 0.89
C GLU A 138 13.27 13.40 -0.46
N ILE A 139 12.80 12.55 -1.36
CA ILE A 139 12.34 12.96 -2.69
C ILE A 139 10.84 13.24 -2.74
N ALA A 140 10.14 13.16 -1.61
CA ALA A 140 8.72 13.47 -1.51
C ALA A 140 8.45 14.98 -1.54
N ASP A 141 7.27 15.40 -2.02
CA ASP A 141 6.84 16.82 -1.98
C ASP A 141 6.76 17.36 -0.54
N LYS A 142 6.32 16.49 0.37
CA LYS A 142 6.30 16.76 1.82
C LYS A 142 6.73 15.51 2.55
N HIS A 143 7.57 15.68 3.53
CA HIS A 143 7.99 14.56 4.37
C HIS A 143 8.21 14.99 5.82
N TRP A 144 8.19 14.01 6.69
CA TRP A 144 8.54 14.14 8.09
C TRP A 144 9.15 12.82 8.57
N ILE A 145 10.19 12.92 9.35
CA ILE A 145 10.87 11.79 9.99
C ILE A 145 10.99 12.11 11.46
N LEU A 146 10.66 11.15 12.32
CA LEU A 146 10.85 11.26 13.75
C LEU A 146 12.31 11.62 14.04
N PRO A 147 12.63 12.65 14.88
CA PRO A 147 13.98 13.13 15.12
C PRO A 147 14.97 12.03 15.52
N GLU A 148 14.51 11.05 16.29
CA GLU A 148 15.28 9.89 16.71
C GLU A 148 15.69 8.98 15.54
N LEU A 149 14.91 8.96 14.47
CA LEU A 149 15.24 8.25 13.23
C LEU A 149 16.13 9.09 12.29
N ALA A 150 16.09 10.40 12.42
CA ALA A 150 16.90 11.30 11.60
C ALA A 150 18.36 11.41 12.08
N ALA A 151 18.63 11.16 13.37
CA ALA A 151 19.93 11.42 13.99
C ALA A 151 21.08 10.49 13.55
N ASP A 152 20.81 9.39 12.84
CA ASP A 152 21.84 8.42 12.42
C ASP A 152 22.41 8.68 11.02
N LYS A 153 22.19 9.86 10.42
CA LYS A 153 22.71 10.24 9.10
C LYS A 153 24.09 10.96 9.15
N LYS A 154 24.86 10.75 10.22
CA LYS A 154 26.23 11.28 10.29
C LYS A 154 27.25 10.19 10.03
#